data_d8cdec4d78199ed7853dfb8d593d751a
#
_entry.id   d8cdec4d78199ed7853dfb8d593d751a
#
_cell.length_a   1.000
_cell.length_b   1.000
_cell.length_c   1.000
_cell.angle_alpha   90.00
_cell.angle_beta   90.00
_cell.angle_gamma   90.00
#
_symmetry.space_group_name_H-M   'P 1'
#
loop_
_entity.id
_entity.type
_entity.pdbx_description
1 polymer ?
#
loop_
_entity_poly.entity_id
_entity_poly.type
_entity_poly.pdbx_seq_one_letter_code
_entity_poly.pdbx_strand_id
1 'polypeptide(L)'
;MLRPERMSKVSVTGSKAVMEEVVDTVHGLNLLHVTEYDGSWEGFEPGDPASGAEESSERLVTVRSLESILDLDADDAGPTRIVTDDALDEELSEIRTRVNDLDDRRQDLESQIRSIDDDLESIEPFVDLGIDLDLLSGYDTLDVAVGTGDRATVERALGDAAVIETYEVFAGDDTLGVFARPAPDAGDDVLDDALVGADFTALEVPDAEGSPGEYAAELEHERDRLESDLDTVDAELESEKKDAAGFLLAAEEKLSIDVQRTEAPLSFATTENAFVAEGWIPSEEYLDFEAAIEDAVGDRVEVEELERARFSADGTDHVREDVPADPGKPGGEVGSPAAADGGSADDARADGGAPVVMDDDKPPTVQDNPGAVKPFEVLVQAVSRPSYREFDPTVVLFLTFPAFFGFMIGDLGYGIIYTAIGYFLYTNFEDRPAFRSMGGVTIAAGVFTAIFGILYGELFGLHVISTYLWEGVVGLAHAPIEKGLSPAGIDW
;
A
#
# COMPACT_ATOMS: atom_id res chain seq x y z
N MET A 1 -2.38 -26.85 12.95
CA MET A 1 -1.76 -27.96 12.19
C MET A 1 -2.26 -28.10 10.77
N LEU A 2 -3.38 -28.64 10.40
CA LEU A 2 -3.93 -28.59 9.04
C LEU A 2 -5.24 -27.78 8.96
N ARG A 3 -5.59 -27.17 10.08
CA ARG A 3 -6.76 -26.33 10.26
C ARG A 3 -6.37 -25.11 11.08
N PRO A 4 -7.07 -23.98 10.91
CA PRO A 4 -6.89 -22.81 11.75
C PRO A 4 -7.10 -23.14 13.21
N GLU A 5 -6.66 -22.26 14.08
CA GLU A 5 -6.91 -22.34 15.51
C GLU A 5 -8.41 -22.30 15.80
N ARG A 6 -8.85 -23.01 16.83
CA ARG A 6 -10.26 -22.99 17.23
C ARG A 6 -10.56 -21.66 17.92
N MET A 7 -11.64 -21.01 17.50
CA MET A 7 -12.07 -19.72 18.03
C MET A 7 -13.33 -19.87 18.87
N SER A 8 -13.40 -19.09 19.94
CA SER A 8 -14.58 -18.91 20.77
C SER A 8 -15.08 -17.48 20.64
N LYS A 9 -16.40 -17.33 20.48
CA LYS A 9 -17.06 -16.03 20.54
C LYS A 9 -17.34 -15.70 21.98
N VAL A 10 -16.92 -14.52 22.39
CA VAL A 10 -17.10 -14.04 23.77
C VAL A 10 -17.88 -12.74 23.80
N SER A 11 -18.65 -12.56 24.86
CA SER A 11 -19.29 -11.29 25.20
C SER A 11 -18.67 -10.73 26.46
N VAL A 12 -18.32 -9.46 26.45
CA VAL A 12 -17.83 -8.70 27.60
C VAL A 12 -18.86 -7.64 27.92
N THR A 13 -19.62 -7.86 28.99
CA THR A 13 -20.72 -6.95 29.38
C THR A 13 -20.39 -6.28 30.71
N GLY A 14 -20.54 -4.96 30.75
CA GLY A 14 -20.19 -4.22 31.94
C GLY A 14 -20.73 -2.81 32.03
N SER A 15 -20.37 -2.15 33.15
CA SER A 15 -20.69 -0.73 33.35
C SER A 15 -19.86 0.16 32.43
N LYS A 16 -20.50 1.14 31.76
CA LYS A 16 -19.81 2.15 30.92
C LYS A 16 -18.68 2.89 31.69
N ALA A 17 -18.76 2.96 33.00
CA ALA A 17 -17.75 3.60 33.85
C ALA A 17 -16.38 2.89 33.86
N VAL A 18 -16.30 1.60 33.50
CA VAL A 18 -15.07 0.82 33.46
C VAL A 18 -14.69 0.40 32.03
N MET A 19 -15.41 0.88 31.03
CA MET A 19 -15.21 0.51 29.64
C MET A 19 -13.79 0.82 29.16
N GLU A 20 -13.24 1.99 29.52
CA GLU A 20 -11.88 2.39 29.16
C GLU A 20 -10.83 1.44 29.74
N GLU A 21 -10.97 1.04 31.00
CA GLU A 21 -10.06 0.08 31.65
C GLU A 21 -10.15 -1.33 31.04
N VAL A 22 -11.35 -1.73 30.59
CA VAL A 22 -11.56 -2.97 29.83
C VAL A 22 -10.88 -2.89 28.46
N VAL A 23 -11.07 -1.80 27.72
CA VAL A 23 -10.42 -1.59 26.42
C VAL A 23 -8.89 -1.66 26.54
N ASP A 24 -8.32 -1.00 27.56
CA ASP A 24 -6.88 -1.04 27.82
C ASP A 24 -6.38 -2.45 28.10
N THR A 25 -7.13 -3.22 28.91
CA THR A 25 -6.78 -4.60 29.25
C THR A 25 -6.86 -5.50 28.02
N VAL A 26 -7.96 -5.44 27.27
CA VAL A 26 -8.17 -6.21 26.03
C VAL A 26 -7.11 -5.91 25.00
N HIS A 27 -6.79 -4.63 24.83
CA HIS A 27 -5.73 -4.20 23.91
C HIS A 27 -4.36 -4.75 24.35
N GLY A 28 -4.06 -4.69 25.65
CA GLY A 28 -2.81 -5.22 26.19
C GLY A 28 -2.64 -6.74 26.00
N LEU A 29 -3.75 -7.49 26.02
CA LEU A 29 -3.76 -8.93 25.75
C LEU A 29 -3.59 -9.27 24.27
N ASN A 30 -4.04 -8.39 23.36
CA ASN A 30 -4.02 -8.58 21.90
C ASN A 30 -4.63 -9.92 21.45
N LEU A 31 -5.70 -10.34 22.09
CA LEU A 31 -6.36 -11.63 21.85
C LEU A 31 -7.74 -11.49 21.20
N LEU A 32 -8.46 -10.41 21.49
CA LEU A 32 -9.84 -10.23 21.07
C LEU A 32 -9.92 -9.59 19.66
N HIS A 33 -10.53 -10.31 18.74
CA HIS A 33 -10.98 -9.76 17.46
C HIS A 33 -12.42 -9.25 17.64
N VAL A 34 -12.54 -7.94 17.81
CA VAL A 34 -13.82 -7.28 18.07
C VAL A 34 -14.74 -7.41 16.86
N THR A 35 -16.01 -7.75 17.12
CA THR A 35 -17.10 -7.72 16.13
C THR A 35 -17.78 -6.37 16.16
N GLU A 36 -17.95 -5.74 15.00
CA GLU A 36 -18.66 -4.46 14.92
C GLU A 36 -20.14 -4.63 15.26
N TYR A 37 -20.67 -3.76 16.12
CA TYR A 37 -22.07 -3.72 16.43
C TYR A 37 -22.88 -3.20 15.24
N ASP A 38 -23.87 -3.98 14.80
CA ASP A 38 -24.70 -3.72 13.60
C ASP A 38 -25.91 -2.79 13.84
N GLY A 39 -26.13 -2.38 15.10
CA GLY A 39 -27.27 -1.54 15.48
C GLY A 39 -28.60 -2.27 15.59
N SER A 40 -28.60 -3.61 15.61
CA SER A 40 -29.85 -4.41 15.57
C SER A 40 -30.59 -4.54 16.92
N TRP A 41 -29.95 -4.26 18.04
CA TRP A 41 -30.54 -4.47 19.35
C TRP A 41 -31.40 -3.32 19.84
N GLU A 42 -32.61 -3.60 20.26
CA GLU A 42 -33.51 -2.55 20.76
C GLU A 42 -32.99 -1.95 22.07
N GLY A 43 -32.82 -0.63 22.09
CA GLY A 43 -32.34 0.13 23.25
C GLY A 43 -30.83 0.23 23.39
N PHE A 44 -30.07 -0.27 22.42
CA PHE A 44 -28.63 -0.09 22.32
C PHE A 44 -28.29 0.82 21.12
N GLU A 45 -27.22 1.56 21.27
CA GLU A 45 -26.62 2.40 20.22
C GLU A 45 -25.13 2.09 20.12
N PRO A 46 -24.46 2.31 18.96
CA PRO A 46 -23.02 2.25 18.88
C PRO A 46 -22.39 3.16 19.94
N GLY A 47 -21.28 2.75 20.50
CA GLY A 47 -20.58 3.55 21.51
C GLY A 47 -19.98 4.83 20.93
N ASP A 48 -19.63 5.76 21.80
CA ASP A 48 -18.91 6.96 21.46
C ASP A 48 -17.38 6.71 21.56
N PRO A 49 -16.55 7.39 20.76
CA PRO A 49 -15.11 7.32 20.93
C PRO A 49 -14.68 7.72 22.34
N ALA A 50 -13.63 7.12 22.85
CA ALA A 50 -13.05 7.53 24.12
C ALA A 50 -12.44 8.95 24.04
N SER A 51 -12.23 9.56 25.21
CA SER A 51 -11.62 10.90 25.28
C SER A 51 -10.23 10.90 24.63
N GLY A 52 -9.95 11.92 23.80
CA GLY A 52 -8.68 12.08 23.07
C GLY A 52 -8.64 11.41 21.69
N ALA A 53 -9.69 10.71 21.26
CA ALA A 53 -9.73 10.05 19.95
C ALA A 53 -9.52 11.02 18.78
N GLU A 54 -10.21 12.16 18.79
CA GLU A 54 -10.11 13.20 17.76
C GLU A 54 -8.67 13.74 17.67
N GLU A 55 -8.06 14.04 18.81
CA GLU A 55 -6.71 14.57 18.89
C GLU A 55 -5.66 13.56 18.38
N SER A 56 -5.78 12.27 18.78
CA SER A 56 -4.90 11.22 18.31
C SER A 56 -5.05 10.98 16.80
N SER A 57 -6.27 11.00 16.28
CA SER A 57 -6.55 10.84 14.86
C SER A 57 -6.00 12.01 14.03
N GLU A 58 -6.15 13.27 14.48
CA GLU A 58 -5.56 14.43 13.80
C GLU A 58 -4.04 14.39 13.76
N ARG A 59 -3.41 13.98 14.88
CA ARG A 59 -1.96 13.79 14.94
C ARG A 59 -1.49 12.68 14.01
N LEU A 60 -2.20 11.57 13.97
CA LEU A 60 -1.88 10.45 13.07
C LEU A 60 -1.95 10.87 11.60
N VAL A 61 -3.00 11.61 11.22
CA VAL A 61 -3.12 12.16 9.85
C VAL A 61 -1.94 13.09 9.53
N THR A 62 -1.54 13.92 10.51
CA THR A 62 -0.39 14.81 10.35
C THR A 62 0.90 14.03 10.13
N VAL A 63 1.17 13.01 10.94
CA VAL A 63 2.36 12.15 10.81
C VAL A 63 2.40 11.47 9.44
N ARG A 64 1.30 10.84 9.01
CA ARG A 64 1.20 10.18 7.71
C ARG A 64 1.37 11.13 6.52
N SER A 65 0.90 12.38 6.66
CA SER A 65 1.15 13.42 5.65
C SER A 65 2.63 13.72 5.53
N LEU A 66 3.34 13.86 6.65
CA LEU A 66 4.78 14.12 6.66
C LEU A 66 5.59 12.94 6.12
N GLU A 67 5.19 11.71 6.46
CA GLU A 67 5.79 10.49 5.90
C GLU A 67 5.64 10.44 4.37
N SER A 68 4.47 10.83 3.87
CA SER A 68 4.22 10.89 2.41
C SER A 68 5.07 11.98 1.73
N ILE A 69 5.23 13.16 2.34
CA ILE A 69 6.06 14.25 1.78
C ILE A 69 7.53 13.84 1.73
N LEU A 70 8.00 13.17 2.79
CA LEU A 70 9.39 12.73 2.92
C LEU A 70 9.66 11.38 2.23
N ASP A 71 8.65 10.74 1.66
CA ASP A 71 8.75 9.39 1.06
C ASP A 71 9.42 8.41 2.02
N LEU A 72 8.86 8.29 3.25
CA LEU A 72 9.38 7.43 4.31
C LEU A 72 8.90 6.00 4.14
N ASP A 73 9.84 5.08 4.20
CA ASP A 73 9.58 3.64 4.26
C ASP A 73 9.93 3.07 5.64
N ALA A 74 9.36 1.90 5.98
CA ALA A 74 9.71 1.18 7.22
C ALA A 74 11.21 0.88 7.36
N ASP A 75 11.94 0.85 6.24
CA ASP A 75 13.39 0.63 6.20
C ASP A 75 14.20 1.86 6.65
N ASP A 76 13.59 3.05 6.63
CA ASP A 76 14.19 4.31 7.10
C ASP A 76 14.13 4.43 8.63
N ALA A 77 13.38 3.54 9.31
CA ALA A 77 13.34 3.50 10.77
C ALA A 77 14.75 3.25 11.33
N GLY A 78 15.31 4.24 11.97
CA GLY A 78 16.55 4.12 12.73
C GLY A 78 16.38 3.21 13.96
N PRO A 79 17.27 3.33 14.96
CA PRO A 79 17.12 2.59 16.21
C PRO A 79 15.78 2.95 16.89
N THR A 80 15.12 1.92 17.46
CA THR A 80 13.81 2.04 18.13
C THR A 80 13.82 3.21 19.12
N ARG A 81 12.83 4.10 18.99
CA ARG A 81 12.67 5.29 19.82
C ARG A 81 11.33 5.22 20.55
N ILE A 82 11.34 5.57 21.83
CA ILE A 82 10.10 5.74 22.61
C ILE A 82 9.64 7.19 22.43
N VAL A 83 8.43 7.36 21.90
CA VAL A 83 7.80 8.65 21.71
C VAL A 83 6.86 8.93 22.88
N THR A 84 7.10 10.04 23.60
CA THR A 84 6.24 10.54 24.68
C THR A 84 5.23 11.55 24.15
N ASP A 85 4.17 11.84 24.91
CA ASP A 85 3.17 12.84 24.52
C ASP A 85 3.78 14.24 24.39
N ASP A 86 4.68 14.62 25.30
CA ASP A 86 5.41 15.89 25.22
C ASP A 86 6.23 15.99 23.92
N ALA A 87 6.85 14.88 23.47
CA ALA A 87 7.60 14.84 22.22
C ALA A 87 6.68 14.93 20.99
N LEU A 88 5.47 14.35 21.07
CA LEU A 88 4.46 14.51 20.01
C LEU A 88 4.04 15.97 19.86
N ASP A 89 3.91 16.71 20.95
CA ASP A 89 3.49 18.12 20.90
C ASP A 89 4.60 19.04 20.35
N GLU A 90 5.80 18.92 20.86
CA GLU A 90 6.91 19.82 20.52
C GLU A 90 7.60 19.41 19.22
N GLU A 91 8.09 18.18 19.13
CA GLU A 91 8.92 17.70 18.01
C GLU A 91 8.13 17.54 16.71
N LEU A 92 6.89 16.99 16.79
CA LEU A 92 6.00 16.86 15.62
C LEU A 92 5.66 18.23 15.03
N SER A 93 5.41 19.24 15.89
CA SER A 93 5.11 20.60 15.44
C SER A 93 6.29 21.25 14.73
N GLU A 94 7.52 21.03 15.22
CA GLU A 94 8.73 21.55 14.61
C GLU A 94 9.02 20.88 13.26
N ILE A 95 8.95 19.54 13.20
CA ILE A 95 9.14 18.79 11.95
C ILE A 95 8.10 19.22 10.91
N ARG A 96 6.81 19.30 11.30
CA ARG A 96 5.73 19.72 10.42
C ARG A 96 6.01 21.09 9.81
N THR A 97 6.47 22.05 10.59
CA THR A 97 6.76 23.39 10.10
C THR A 97 7.89 23.36 9.07
N ARG A 98 9.01 22.68 9.39
CA ARG A 98 10.16 22.60 8.48
C ARG A 98 9.84 21.87 7.19
N VAL A 99 9.19 20.70 7.27
CA VAL A 99 8.85 19.89 6.10
C VAL A 99 7.86 20.61 5.20
N ASN A 100 6.80 21.22 5.77
CA ASN A 100 5.83 21.95 4.96
C ASN A 100 6.45 23.18 4.28
N ASP A 101 7.30 23.93 4.98
CA ASP A 101 7.98 25.09 4.40
C ASP A 101 8.89 24.67 3.21
N LEU A 102 9.55 23.52 3.32
CA LEU A 102 10.37 22.97 2.22
C LEU A 102 9.52 22.44 1.06
N ASP A 103 8.42 21.73 1.36
CA ASP A 103 7.52 21.20 0.35
C ASP A 103 6.81 22.31 -0.43
N ASP A 104 6.31 23.34 0.26
CA ASP A 104 5.72 24.53 -0.36
C ASP A 104 6.72 25.19 -1.32
N ARG A 105 7.98 25.33 -0.87
CA ARG A 105 9.05 25.91 -1.71
C ARG A 105 9.39 25.01 -2.91
N ARG A 106 9.41 23.69 -2.74
CA ARG A 106 9.60 22.74 -3.84
C ARG A 106 8.50 22.88 -4.89
N GLN A 107 7.25 22.91 -4.46
CA GLN A 107 6.09 23.05 -5.35
C GLN A 107 6.09 24.40 -6.10
N ASP A 108 6.51 25.47 -5.44
CA ASP A 108 6.65 26.79 -6.08
C ASP A 108 7.74 26.77 -7.16
N LEU A 109 8.90 26.18 -6.89
CA LEU A 109 9.99 26.05 -7.87
C LEU A 109 9.58 25.17 -9.06
N GLU A 110 8.96 24.03 -8.82
CA GLU A 110 8.43 23.16 -9.89
C GLU A 110 7.37 23.86 -10.77
N SER A 111 6.55 24.71 -10.15
CA SER A 111 5.55 25.49 -10.89
C SER A 111 6.20 26.56 -11.77
N GLN A 112 7.25 27.22 -11.28
CA GLN A 112 8.02 28.21 -12.04
C GLN A 112 8.76 27.56 -13.19
N ILE A 113 9.41 26.41 -12.97
CA ILE A 113 10.10 25.65 -14.02
C ILE A 113 9.13 25.27 -15.13
N ARG A 114 7.95 24.72 -14.77
CA ARG A 114 6.91 24.38 -15.77
C ARG A 114 6.45 25.59 -16.58
N SER A 115 6.30 26.75 -15.94
CA SER A 115 5.94 27.98 -16.65
C SER A 115 7.01 28.39 -17.65
N ILE A 116 8.29 28.28 -17.28
CA ILE A 116 9.40 28.58 -18.19
C ILE A 116 9.49 27.57 -19.32
N ASP A 117 9.23 26.28 -19.08
CA ASP A 117 9.19 25.26 -20.13
C ASP A 117 8.07 25.54 -21.13
N ASP A 118 6.87 25.97 -20.67
CA ASP A 118 5.77 26.41 -21.53
C ASP A 118 6.17 27.64 -22.36
N ASP A 119 6.86 28.62 -21.78
CA ASP A 119 7.36 29.81 -22.46
C ASP A 119 8.43 29.44 -23.53
N LEU A 120 9.35 28.52 -23.20
CA LEU A 120 10.36 27.99 -24.12
C LEU A 120 9.71 27.26 -25.30
N GLU A 121 8.70 26.41 -25.05
CA GLU A 121 7.95 25.76 -26.13
C GLU A 121 7.23 26.77 -27.03
N SER A 122 6.70 27.84 -26.44
CA SER A 122 6.00 28.89 -27.17
C SER A 122 6.94 29.75 -28.07
N ILE A 123 8.19 29.97 -27.63
CA ILE A 123 9.17 30.81 -28.36
C ILE A 123 9.95 30.03 -29.41
N GLU A 124 10.07 28.70 -29.32
CA GLU A 124 10.86 27.88 -30.25
C GLU A 124 10.55 28.14 -31.73
N PRO A 125 9.27 28.25 -32.17
CA PRO A 125 8.94 28.57 -33.59
C PRO A 125 9.47 29.94 -34.05
N PHE A 126 9.57 30.89 -33.13
CA PHE A 126 10.05 32.25 -33.46
C PHE A 126 11.58 32.29 -33.52
N VAL A 127 12.28 31.46 -32.77
CA VAL A 127 13.73 31.27 -32.89
C VAL A 127 14.07 30.76 -34.29
N ASP A 128 13.32 29.77 -34.80
CA ASP A 128 13.49 29.23 -36.16
C ASP A 128 13.21 30.25 -37.26
N LEU A 129 12.22 31.13 -37.05
CA LEU A 129 11.89 32.21 -37.96
C LEU A 129 12.97 33.28 -38.00
N GLY A 130 13.67 33.55 -36.89
CA GLY A 130 14.80 34.48 -36.79
C GLY A 130 14.46 35.95 -36.99
N ILE A 131 13.20 36.33 -36.76
CA ILE A 131 12.71 37.73 -36.84
C ILE A 131 12.54 38.23 -35.39
N ASP A 132 13.03 39.47 -35.14
CA ASP A 132 12.85 40.09 -33.80
C ASP A 132 11.35 40.25 -33.47
N LEU A 133 10.98 39.94 -32.23
CA LEU A 133 9.58 39.91 -31.79
C LEU A 133 8.87 41.25 -31.93
N ASP A 134 9.57 42.36 -31.68
CA ASP A 134 9.04 43.73 -31.84
C ASP A 134 8.67 44.02 -33.32
N LEU A 135 9.19 43.25 -34.29
CA LEU A 135 8.82 43.36 -35.69
C LEU A 135 7.60 42.51 -36.08
N LEU A 136 7.07 41.75 -35.17
CA LEU A 136 5.90 40.89 -35.39
C LEU A 136 4.58 41.53 -34.92
N SER A 137 4.63 42.71 -34.32
CA SER A 137 3.45 43.41 -33.77
C SER A 137 3.59 44.94 -33.86
N GLY A 138 2.53 45.67 -33.52
CA GLY A 138 2.56 47.14 -33.34
C GLY A 138 2.48 47.98 -34.62
N TYR A 139 2.05 47.44 -35.74
CA TYR A 139 1.89 48.18 -37.01
C TYR A 139 0.46 48.70 -37.20
N ASP A 140 0.33 49.97 -37.62
CA ASP A 140 -0.97 50.57 -38.00
C ASP A 140 -1.38 50.26 -39.47
N THR A 141 -0.43 49.81 -40.31
CA THR A 141 -0.62 49.67 -41.75
C THR A 141 -0.21 48.30 -42.31
N LEU A 142 0.22 47.43 -41.48
CA LEU A 142 0.61 46.07 -41.83
C LEU A 142 -0.10 45.11 -40.88
N ASP A 143 -0.66 44.05 -41.44
CA ASP A 143 -1.10 42.88 -40.69
C ASP A 143 0.03 41.84 -40.67
N VAL A 144 0.30 41.31 -39.53
CA VAL A 144 1.34 40.30 -39.34
C VAL A 144 0.72 39.05 -38.68
N ALA A 145 0.98 37.90 -39.26
CA ALA A 145 0.64 36.60 -38.69
C ALA A 145 1.86 35.69 -38.72
N VAL A 146 2.09 35.00 -37.63
CA VAL A 146 3.08 33.93 -37.51
C VAL A 146 2.35 32.62 -37.31
N GLY A 147 2.79 31.56 -37.95
CA GLY A 147 2.14 30.27 -37.83
C GLY A 147 2.90 29.15 -38.49
N THR A 148 2.42 27.93 -38.30
CA THR A 148 2.93 26.74 -39.01
C THR A 148 2.07 26.42 -40.21
N GLY A 149 2.67 25.93 -41.31
CA GLY A 149 1.90 25.59 -42.51
C GLY A 149 2.72 25.45 -43.81
N ASP A 150 2.00 25.23 -44.90
CA ASP A 150 2.64 25.13 -46.24
C ASP A 150 2.74 26.47 -46.91
N ARG A 151 3.98 26.94 -47.13
CA ARG A 151 4.30 28.21 -47.74
C ARG A 151 3.59 28.42 -49.10
N ALA A 152 3.56 27.39 -49.97
CA ALA A 152 2.97 27.51 -51.28
C ALA A 152 1.44 27.68 -51.25
N THR A 153 0.81 27.12 -50.21
CA THR A 153 -0.63 27.24 -49.98
C THR A 153 -0.95 28.64 -49.45
N VAL A 154 -0.15 29.15 -48.52
CA VAL A 154 -0.25 30.50 -47.95
C VAL A 154 -0.03 31.56 -49.02
N GLU A 155 1.05 31.50 -49.80
CA GLU A 155 1.32 32.46 -50.89
C GLU A 155 0.22 32.47 -51.94
N ARG A 156 -0.42 31.32 -52.23
CA ARG A 156 -1.56 31.25 -53.16
C ARG A 156 -2.80 31.93 -52.55
N ALA A 157 -3.10 31.68 -51.33
CA ALA A 157 -4.23 32.28 -50.64
C ALA A 157 -4.12 33.81 -50.56
N LEU A 158 -2.92 34.30 -50.22
CA LEU A 158 -2.63 35.75 -50.20
C LEU A 158 -2.68 36.38 -51.59
N GLY A 159 -2.17 35.68 -52.64
CA GLY A 159 -2.21 36.13 -54.01
C GLY A 159 -3.61 36.20 -54.63
N ASP A 160 -4.54 35.37 -54.18
CA ASP A 160 -5.93 35.33 -54.58
C ASP A 160 -6.81 36.35 -53.83
N ALA A 161 -6.32 36.90 -52.70
CA ALA A 161 -7.04 37.87 -51.86
C ALA A 161 -6.96 39.28 -52.43
N ALA A 162 -8.01 39.74 -53.10
CA ALA A 162 -8.07 41.05 -53.74
C ALA A 162 -7.98 42.26 -52.77
N VAL A 163 -8.11 42.01 -51.48
CA VAL A 163 -8.05 42.99 -50.38
C VAL A 163 -6.64 43.19 -49.82
N ILE A 164 -5.63 42.45 -50.32
CA ILE A 164 -4.22 42.58 -49.98
C ILE A 164 -3.48 43.26 -51.11
N GLU A 165 -2.84 44.40 -50.86
CA GLU A 165 -2.07 45.12 -51.86
C GLU A 165 -0.70 44.47 -52.12
N THR A 166 0.00 44.12 -51.07
CA THR A 166 1.32 43.49 -51.15
C THR A 166 1.49 42.59 -49.94
N TYR A 167 2.23 41.50 -50.09
CA TYR A 167 2.59 40.62 -49.03
C TYR A 167 4.03 40.11 -49.15
N GLU A 168 4.61 39.68 -48.05
CA GLU A 168 5.88 39.01 -47.97
C GLU A 168 5.79 37.83 -46.98
N VAL A 169 6.34 36.67 -47.33
CA VAL A 169 6.32 35.47 -46.53
C VAL A 169 7.74 35.06 -46.21
N PHE A 170 8.09 35.13 -44.97
CA PHE A 170 9.35 34.61 -44.43
C PHE A 170 9.12 33.16 -43.94
N ALA A 171 10.08 32.29 -44.19
CA ALA A 171 10.00 30.89 -43.79
C ALA A 171 11.22 30.52 -42.93
N GLY A 172 10.98 30.00 -41.75
CA GLY A 172 11.90 29.17 -40.97
C GLY A 172 11.81 27.72 -41.40
N ASP A 173 12.20 26.79 -40.53
CA ASP A 173 12.13 25.35 -40.84
C ASP A 173 10.67 24.88 -40.94
N ASP A 174 9.86 25.09 -39.93
CA ASP A 174 8.43 24.73 -39.89
C ASP A 174 7.51 25.95 -39.66
N THR A 175 8.07 27.15 -39.48
CA THR A 175 7.34 28.37 -39.15
C THR A 175 7.34 29.36 -40.29
N LEU A 176 6.20 30.02 -40.51
CA LEU A 176 5.99 31.07 -41.50
C LEU A 176 5.65 32.38 -40.81
N GLY A 177 6.36 33.47 -41.19
CA GLY A 177 5.99 34.84 -40.83
C GLY A 177 5.38 35.51 -42.05
N VAL A 178 4.14 35.93 -41.95
CA VAL A 178 3.37 36.57 -43.04
C VAL A 178 3.18 38.03 -42.70
N PHE A 179 3.65 38.90 -43.59
CA PHE A 179 3.46 40.36 -43.53
C PHE A 179 2.60 40.78 -44.71
N ALA A 180 1.47 41.38 -44.46
CA ALA A 180 0.55 41.80 -45.50
C ALA A 180 0.17 43.27 -45.31
N ARG A 181 0.05 43.98 -46.43
CA ARG A 181 -0.51 45.35 -46.44
C ARG A 181 -1.93 45.27 -46.97
N PRO A 182 -2.95 45.55 -46.12
CA PRO A 182 -4.32 45.65 -46.57
C PRO A 182 -4.54 46.85 -47.51
N ALA A 183 -5.54 46.76 -48.39
CA ALA A 183 -6.00 47.90 -49.19
C ALA A 183 -6.63 49.00 -48.29
N PRO A 184 -6.57 50.29 -48.64
CA PRO A 184 -7.02 51.35 -47.75
C PRO A 184 -8.49 51.31 -47.32
N ASP A 185 -9.33 50.56 -48.03
CA ASP A 185 -10.76 50.38 -47.76
C ASP A 185 -11.06 48.97 -47.14
N ALA A 186 -10.04 48.22 -46.81
CA ALA A 186 -10.19 46.90 -46.20
C ALA A 186 -10.59 47.02 -44.71
N GLY A 187 -11.33 46.05 -44.20
CA GLY A 187 -11.72 45.98 -42.78
C GLY A 187 -10.56 45.57 -41.88
N ASP A 188 -10.84 45.38 -40.62
CA ASP A 188 -9.93 44.73 -39.66
C ASP A 188 -9.90 43.21 -39.93
N ASP A 189 -8.84 42.51 -39.53
CA ASP A 189 -8.64 41.08 -39.66
C ASP A 189 -8.53 40.50 -41.09
N VAL A 190 -8.07 41.33 -42.04
CA VAL A 190 -7.94 40.96 -43.46
C VAL A 190 -7.01 39.78 -43.70
N LEU A 191 -5.92 39.72 -42.97
CA LEU A 191 -4.94 38.65 -43.08
C LEU A 191 -5.51 37.32 -42.60
N ASP A 192 -6.22 37.32 -41.47
CA ASP A 192 -6.86 36.13 -40.93
C ASP A 192 -7.93 35.59 -41.88
N ASP A 193 -8.77 36.49 -42.44
CA ASP A 193 -9.79 36.12 -43.44
C ASP A 193 -9.16 35.52 -44.72
N ALA A 194 -8.03 36.06 -45.18
CA ALA A 194 -7.33 35.57 -46.36
C ALA A 194 -6.68 34.19 -46.15
N LEU A 195 -6.31 33.88 -44.93
CA LEU A 195 -5.71 32.61 -44.56
C LEU A 195 -6.76 31.51 -44.23
N VAL A 196 -8.04 31.87 -44.17
CA VAL A 196 -9.11 30.88 -43.97
C VAL A 196 -9.11 29.85 -45.09
N GLY A 197 -8.90 28.60 -44.75
CA GLY A 197 -8.85 27.48 -45.70
C GLY A 197 -7.47 27.22 -46.34
N ALA A 198 -6.46 28.05 -46.03
CA ALA A 198 -5.06 27.71 -46.28
C ALA A 198 -4.58 26.69 -45.20
N ASP A 199 -3.54 25.93 -45.55
CA ASP A 199 -2.82 25.10 -44.55
C ASP A 199 -1.91 26.02 -43.73
N PHE A 200 -2.51 26.73 -42.77
CA PHE A 200 -1.85 27.66 -41.86
C PHE A 200 -2.53 27.63 -40.49
N THR A 201 -1.73 27.40 -39.46
CA THR A 201 -2.17 27.47 -38.07
C THR A 201 -1.46 28.64 -37.39
N ALA A 202 -2.20 29.68 -37.02
CA ALA A 202 -1.64 30.86 -36.38
C ALA A 202 -1.06 30.52 -34.98
N LEU A 203 0.08 31.11 -34.68
CA LEU A 203 0.73 31.10 -33.36
C LEU A 203 0.58 32.49 -32.75
N GLU A 204 0.41 32.50 -31.43
CA GLU A 204 0.36 33.73 -30.64
C GLU A 204 1.80 34.25 -30.47
N VAL A 205 2.03 35.53 -30.78
CA VAL A 205 3.36 36.14 -30.61
C VAL A 205 3.58 36.41 -29.12
N PRO A 206 4.66 35.89 -28.52
CA PRO A 206 4.97 36.13 -27.10
C PRO A 206 5.15 37.64 -26.85
N ASP A 207 4.69 38.09 -25.65
CA ASP A 207 4.85 39.47 -25.21
C ASP A 207 6.27 39.70 -24.66
N ALA A 208 7.26 39.66 -25.57
CA ALA A 208 8.66 39.88 -25.29
C ALA A 208 9.29 40.77 -26.36
N GLU A 209 10.41 41.45 -26.05
CA GLU A 209 11.10 42.35 -26.92
C GLU A 209 12.44 41.77 -27.39
N GLY A 210 12.88 42.07 -28.61
CA GLY A 210 14.19 41.71 -29.13
C GLY A 210 14.25 40.37 -29.84
N SER A 211 15.45 39.79 -29.89
CA SER A 211 15.72 38.55 -30.59
C SER A 211 15.11 37.35 -29.87
N PRO A 212 14.29 36.50 -30.53
CA PRO A 212 13.73 35.29 -29.92
C PRO A 212 14.81 34.36 -29.34
N GLY A 213 15.97 34.26 -30.00
CA GLY A 213 17.08 33.42 -29.53
C GLY A 213 17.75 33.95 -28.27
N GLU A 214 17.82 35.29 -28.08
CA GLU A 214 18.34 35.88 -26.85
C GLU A 214 17.34 35.69 -25.70
N TYR A 215 16.04 35.83 -25.97
CA TYR A 215 14.99 35.60 -24.98
C TYR A 215 14.92 34.12 -24.55
N ALA A 216 15.01 33.18 -25.51
CA ALA A 216 15.09 31.75 -25.18
C ALA A 216 16.31 31.42 -24.30
N ALA A 217 17.47 32.00 -24.61
CA ALA A 217 18.69 31.79 -23.80
C ALA A 217 18.56 32.39 -22.39
N GLU A 218 17.81 33.48 -22.21
CA GLU A 218 17.53 34.05 -20.89
C GLU A 218 16.60 33.11 -20.06
N LEU A 219 15.55 32.59 -20.71
CA LEU A 219 14.64 31.60 -20.09
C LEU A 219 15.38 30.31 -19.70
N GLU A 220 16.23 29.77 -20.58
CA GLU A 220 17.06 28.60 -20.29
C GLU A 220 17.96 28.85 -19.07
N HIS A 221 18.58 30.01 -18.98
CA HIS A 221 19.43 30.36 -17.86
C HIS A 221 18.63 30.51 -16.54
N GLU A 222 17.42 31.05 -16.63
CA GLU A 222 16.53 31.14 -15.45
C GLU A 222 16.06 29.76 -15.01
N ARG A 223 15.70 28.86 -15.94
CA ARG A 223 15.36 27.48 -15.67
C ARG A 223 16.50 26.75 -14.96
N ASP A 224 17.72 26.83 -15.49
CA ASP A 224 18.91 26.18 -14.90
C ASP A 224 19.14 26.65 -13.44
N ARG A 225 18.86 27.93 -13.17
CA ARG A 225 18.96 28.47 -11.82
C ARG A 225 17.90 27.90 -10.89
N LEU A 226 16.63 27.84 -11.35
CA LEU A 226 15.52 27.27 -10.57
C LEU A 226 15.70 25.77 -10.33
N GLU A 227 16.22 25.02 -11.31
CA GLU A 227 16.58 23.60 -11.14
C GLU A 227 17.66 23.41 -10.07
N SER A 228 18.67 24.29 -10.04
CA SER A 228 19.70 24.27 -8.96
C SER A 228 19.14 24.63 -7.60
N ASP A 229 18.18 25.54 -7.52
CA ASP A 229 17.48 25.87 -6.30
C ASP A 229 16.59 24.72 -5.84
N LEU A 230 15.93 24.02 -6.78
CA LEU A 230 15.14 22.80 -6.52
C LEU A 230 16.03 21.67 -5.98
N ASP A 231 17.16 21.39 -6.61
CA ASP A 231 18.14 20.40 -6.12
C ASP A 231 18.56 20.67 -4.67
N THR A 232 18.67 21.96 -4.30
CA THR A 232 19.00 22.37 -2.94
C THR A 232 17.89 22.05 -1.96
N VAL A 233 16.63 22.34 -2.31
CA VAL A 233 15.46 22.04 -1.48
C VAL A 233 15.29 20.52 -1.32
N ASP A 234 15.48 19.75 -2.39
CA ASP A 234 15.43 18.29 -2.34
C ASP A 234 16.51 17.69 -1.43
N ALA A 235 17.73 18.27 -1.44
CA ALA A 235 18.79 17.87 -0.53
C ALA A 235 18.46 18.23 0.94
N GLU A 236 17.78 19.34 1.20
CA GLU A 236 17.30 19.74 2.52
C GLU A 236 16.19 18.80 3.01
N LEU A 237 15.25 18.42 2.15
CA LEU A 237 14.21 17.43 2.44
C LEU A 237 14.81 16.04 2.73
N GLU A 238 15.79 15.61 1.96
CA GLU A 238 16.49 14.34 2.19
C GLU A 238 17.28 14.33 3.51
N SER A 239 17.79 15.50 3.94
CA SER A 239 18.42 15.65 5.26
C SER A 239 17.38 15.57 6.38
N GLU A 240 16.23 16.26 6.22
CA GLU A 240 15.14 16.22 7.18
C GLU A 240 14.55 14.81 7.29
N LYS A 241 14.42 14.09 6.15
CA LYS A 241 14.04 12.67 6.11
C LYS A 241 14.89 11.84 7.05
N LYS A 242 16.23 11.95 6.97
CA LYS A 242 17.16 11.18 7.81
C LYS A 242 17.08 11.53 9.30
N ASP A 243 16.80 12.79 9.59
CA ASP A 243 16.74 13.27 10.97
C ASP A 243 15.40 12.94 11.63
N ALA A 244 14.29 13.00 10.87
CA ALA A 244 12.93 12.84 11.37
C ALA A 244 12.38 11.41 11.27
N ALA A 245 12.91 10.55 10.39
CA ALA A 245 12.35 9.21 10.10
C ALA A 245 12.11 8.37 11.36
N GLY A 246 13.11 8.26 12.23
CA GLY A 246 13.00 7.46 13.45
C GLY A 246 11.95 7.98 14.44
N PHE A 247 11.69 9.29 14.44
CA PHE A 247 10.62 9.87 15.25
C PHE A 247 9.25 9.65 14.60
N LEU A 248 9.09 9.96 13.32
CA LEU A 248 7.80 9.89 12.63
C LEU A 248 7.25 8.47 12.60
N LEU A 249 8.07 7.47 12.25
CA LEU A 249 7.65 6.06 12.23
C LEU A 249 7.29 5.54 13.63
N ALA A 250 8.02 5.94 14.67
CA ALA A 250 7.66 5.57 16.04
C ALA A 250 6.40 6.31 16.54
N ALA A 251 6.18 7.55 16.08
CA ALA A 251 4.98 8.32 16.35
C ALA A 251 3.75 7.73 15.64
N GLU A 252 3.91 7.29 14.38
CA GLU A 252 2.85 6.62 13.64
C GLU A 252 2.40 5.34 14.35
N GLU A 253 3.34 4.49 14.75
CA GLU A 253 3.04 3.27 15.49
C GLU A 253 2.28 3.58 16.79
N LYS A 254 2.80 4.52 17.61
CA LYS A 254 2.13 4.92 18.87
C LYS A 254 0.72 5.46 18.62
N LEU A 255 0.58 6.40 17.69
CA LEU A 255 -0.71 7.04 17.42
C LEU A 255 -1.70 6.07 16.77
N SER A 256 -1.26 5.13 15.94
CA SER A 256 -2.12 4.07 15.40
C SER A 256 -2.68 3.18 16.50
N ILE A 257 -1.87 2.86 17.51
CA ILE A 257 -2.30 2.12 18.71
C ILE A 257 -3.29 2.96 19.51
N ASP A 258 -3.00 4.23 19.77
CA ASP A 258 -3.86 5.13 20.54
C ASP A 258 -5.21 5.35 19.85
N VAL A 259 -5.24 5.51 18.53
CA VAL A 259 -6.47 5.61 17.73
C VAL A 259 -7.29 4.32 17.82
N GLN A 260 -6.69 3.15 17.59
CA GLN A 260 -7.38 1.88 17.69
C GLN A 260 -8.02 1.68 19.07
N ARG A 261 -7.31 2.05 20.13
CA ARG A 261 -7.79 1.96 21.49
C ARG A 261 -8.94 2.93 21.79
N THR A 262 -8.80 4.18 21.36
CA THR A 262 -9.82 5.21 21.63
C THR A 262 -11.06 5.09 20.74
N GLU A 263 -10.95 4.47 19.56
CA GLU A 263 -12.06 4.19 18.66
C GLU A 263 -12.73 2.82 18.90
N ALA A 264 -12.11 1.91 19.66
CA ALA A 264 -12.67 0.59 19.95
C ALA A 264 -14.13 0.64 20.48
N PRO A 265 -14.52 1.59 21.33
CA PRO A 265 -15.91 1.70 21.78
C PRO A 265 -16.96 1.91 20.69
N LEU A 266 -16.58 2.42 19.52
CA LEU A 266 -17.49 2.56 18.35
C LEU A 266 -18.07 1.22 17.90
N SER A 267 -17.32 0.15 18.09
CA SER A 267 -17.73 -1.22 17.73
C SER A 267 -18.57 -1.89 18.81
N PHE A 268 -18.83 -1.23 19.95
CA PHE A 268 -19.59 -1.81 21.06
C PHE A 268 -21.06 -1.41 21.01
N ALA A 269 -21.92 -2.29 21.50
CA ALA A 269 -23.30 -1.94 21.80
C ALA A 269 -23.37 -1.22 23.15
N THR A 270 -23.87 0.00 23.22
CA THR A 270 -23.91 0.77 24.46
C THR A 270 -25.32 1.26 24.82
N THR A 271 -25.56 1.41 26.09
CA THR A 271 -26.71 2.11 26.67
C THR A 271 -26.22 3.32 27.47
N GLU A 272 -27.11 4.00 28.21
CA GLU A 272 -26.70 5.09 29.10
C GLU A 272 -25.66 4.66 30.16
N ASN A 273 -25.73 3.41 30.65
CA ASN A 273 -24.94 2.96 31.80
C ASN A 273 -24.12 1.69 31.58
N ALA A 274 -24.36 0.98 30.48
CA ALA A 274 -23.74 -0.32 30.21
C ALA A 274 -23.17 -0.37 28.79
N PHE A 275 -22.22 -1.27 28.58
CA PHE A 275 -21.69 -1.64 27.28
C PHE A 275 -21.67 -3.16 27.13
N VAL A 276 -21.72 -3.61 25.88
CA VAL A 276 -21.49 -4.98 25.46
C VAL A 276 -20.51 -4.97 24.29
N ALA A 277 -19.39 -5.65 24.45
CA ALA A 277 -18.42 -5.87 23.41
C ALA A 277 -18.41 -7.37 23.07
N GLU A 278 -18.64 -7.70 21.80
CA GLU A 278 -18.53 -9.06 21.31
C GLU A 278 -17.29 -9.22 20.43
N GLY A 279 -16.77 -10.43 20.39
CA GLY A 279 -15.64 -10.72 19.52
C GLY A 279 -15.18 -12.17 19.61
N TRP A 280 -14.16 -12.49 18.83
CA TRP A 280 -13.59 -13.83 18.74
C TRP A 280 -12.22 -13.88 19.40
N ILE A 281 -11.96 -14.92 20.19
CA ILE A 281 -10.66 -15.22 20.79
C ILE A 281 -10.28 -16.68 20.52
N PRO A 282 -8.98 -17.03 20.55
CA PRO A 282 -8.58 -18.44 20.58
C PRO A 282 -9.23 -19.17 21.75
N SER A 283 -9.85 -20.33 21.50
CA SER A 283 -10.60 -21.05 22.56
C SER A 283 -9.72 -21.51 23.74
N GLU A 284 -8.43 -21.68 23.49
CA GLU A 284 -7.46 -22.09 24.55
C GLU A 284 -7.15 -20.93 25.50
N GLU A 285 -7.29 -19.67 25.03
CA GLU A 285 -7.00 -18.45 25.79
C GLU A 285 -8.19 -17.88 26.56
N TYR A 286 -9.38 -18.51 26.47
CA TYR A 286 -10.60 -17.99 27.11
C TYR A 286 -10.45 -17.78 28.62
N LEU A 287 -9.90 -18.76 29.33
CA LEU A 287 -9.76 -18.67 30.77
C LEU A 287 -8.76 -17.61 31.22
N ASP A 288 -7.69 -17.44 30.48
CA ASP A 288 -6.67 -16.42 30.76
C ASP A 288 -7.22 -15.01 30.43
N PHE A 289 -8.01 -14.90 29.38
CA PHE A 289 -8.73 -13.66 28.99
C PHE A 289 -9.75 -13.27 30.09
N GLU A 290 -10.62 -14.20 30.54
CA GLU A 290 -11.60 -13.97 31.60
C GLU A 290 -10.90 -13.52 32.89
N ALA A 291 -9.84 -14.24 33.32
CA ALA A 291 -9.09 -13.91 34.51
C ALA A 291 -8.42 -12.54 34.47
N ALA A 292 -7.87 -12.13 33.30
CA ALA A 292 -7.23 -10.83 33.13
C ALA A 292 -8.22 -9.67 33.22
N ILE A 293 -9.42 -9.84 32.67
CA ILE A 293 -10.49 -8.82 32.77
C ILE A 293 -10.99 -8.75 34.23
N GLU A 294 -11.20 -9.90 34.88
CA GLU A 294 -11.64 -9.94 36.29
C GLU A 294 -10.61 -9.31 37.24
N ASP A 295 -9.31 -9.54 37.00
CA ASP A 295 -8.22 -8.92 37.76
C ASP A 295 -8.17 -7.39 37.58
N ALA A 296 -8.46 -6.88 36.38
CA ALA A 296 -8.41 -5.47 36.10
C ALA A 296 -9.62 -4.71 36.68
N VAL A 297 -10.84 -5.18 36.42
CA VAL A 297 -12.06 -4.44 36.72
C VAL A 297 -12.98 -5.09 37.78
N GLY A 298 -12.67 -6.31 38.22
CA GLY A 298 -13.43 -7.07 39.20
C GLY A 298 -14.85 -7.41 38.75
N ASP A 299 -15.76 -7.58 39.68
CA ASP A 299 -17.17 -8.02 39.46
C ASP A 299 -18.03 -6.98 38.66
N ARG A 300 -17.43 -5.92 38.14
CA ARG A 300 -18.15 -4.86 37.38
C ARG A 300 -18.35 -5.20 35.89
N VAL A 301 -17.71 -6.27 35.45
CA VAL A 301 -17.77 -6.81 34.10
C VAL A 301 -17.98 -8.29 34.14
N GLU A 302 -18.82 -8.80 33.29
CA GLU A 302 -19.06 -10.23 33.09
C GLU A 302 -18.51 -10.62 31.71
N VAL A 303 -17.71 -11.69 31.69
CA VAL A 303 -17.20 -12.31 30.44
C VAL A 303 -17.93 -13.63 30.28
N GLU A 304 -18.58 -13.81 29.12
CA GLU A 304 -19.33 -15.00 28.77
C GLU A 304 -18.87 -15.59 27.46
N GLU A 305 -18.65 -16.91 27.40
CA GLU A 305 -18.38 -17.61 26.15
C GLU A 305 -19.73 -17.97 25.50
N LEU A 306 -20.06 -17.33 24.37
CA LEU A 306 -21.35 -17.51 23.69
C LEU A 306 -21.36 -18.74 22.79
N GLU A 307 -20.34 -18.88 21.96
CA GLU A 307 -20.26 -19.90 20.92
C GLU A 307 -18.84 -20.41 20.73
N ARG A 308 -18.70 -21.66 20.28
CA ARG A 308 -17.42 -22.22 19.78
C ARG A 308 -17.53 -22.53 18.31
N ALA A 309 -16.58 -22.07 17.55
CA ALA A 309 -16.42 -22.50 16.19
C ALA A 309 -15.85 -23.94 16.17
N ARG A 310 -16.65 -24.90 15.68
CA ARG A 310 -16.29 -26.30 15.56
C ARG A 310 -16.23 -26.71 14.11
N PHE A 311 -15.22 -27.44 13.71
CA PHE A 311 -15.16 -28.01 12.37
C PHE A 311 -16.12 -29.20 12.25
N SER A 312 -16.90 -29.25 11.18
CA SER A 312 -17.76 -30.40 10.87
C SER A 312 -16.93 -31.68 10.71
N ALA A 313 -17.57 -32.84 10.91
CA ALA A 313 -16.88 -34.13 10.84
C ALA A 313 -16.33 -34.44 9.44
N ASP A 314 -16.92 -33.89 8.39
CA ASP A 314 -16.48 -33.97 7.00
C ASP A 314 -15.44 -32.89 6.61
N GLY A 315 -15.21 -31.91 7.46
CA GLY A 315 -14.19 -30.89 7.27
C GLY A 315 -14.56 -29.79 6.26
N THR A 316 -15.80 -29.74 5.78
CA THR A 316 -16.25 -28.80 4.76
C THR A 316 -16.87 -27.52 5.32
N ASP A 317 -17.38 -27.56 6.55
CA ASP A 317 -17.99 -26.40 7.21
C ASP A 317 -17.57 -26.28 8.68
N HIS A 318 -17.67 -25.06 9.23
CA HIS A 318 -17.68 -24.89 10.68
C HIS A 318 -19.11 -24.91 11.18
N VAL A 319 -19.33 -25.54 12.32
CA VAL A 319 -20.60 -25.53 13.03
C VAL A 319 -20.38 -24.68 14.28
N ARG A 320 -21.28 -23.76 14.53
CA ARG A 320 -21.34 -23.05 15.80
C ARG A 320 -21.96 -24.00 16.84
N GLU A 321 -21.28 -24.17 17.94
CA GLU A 321 -21.75 -24.97 19.05
C GLU A 321 -22.04 -24.00 20.21
N ASP A 322 -23.32 -23.87 20.57
CA ASP A 322 -23.72 -23.09 21.75
C ASP A 322 -23.04 -23.68 23.00
N VAL A 323 -22.38 -22.82 23.74
CA VAL A 323 -21.78 -23.23 25.04
C VAL A 323 -22.89 -23.17 26.07
N PRO A 324 -23.16 -24.27 26.80
CA PRO A 324 -24.17 -24.26 27.85
C PRO A 324 -23.77 -23.22 28.93
N ALA A 325 -24.69 -22.32 29.27
CA ALA A 325 -24.49 -21.38 30.37
C ALA A 325 -24.09 -22.11 31.64
N ASP A 326 -23.09 -21.61 32.38
CA ASP A 326 -22.62 -22.20 33.63
C ASP A 326 -23.74 -22.09 34.70
N PRO A 327 -24.24 -23.22 35.25
CA PRO A 327 -25.34 -23.21 36.23
C PRO A 327 -24.96 -22.52 37.57
N GLY A 328 -23.74 -22.04 37.72
CA GLY A 328 -23.24 -21.33 38.90
C GLY A 328 -23.28 -19.81 38.81
N LYS A 329 -23.51 -19.22 37.63
CA LYS A 329 -23.60 -17.76 37.47
C LYS A 329 -25.06 -17.28 37.58
N PRO A 330 -25.34 -16.16 38.24
CA PRO A 330 -26.70 -15.60 38.36
C PRO A 330 -27.12 -15.01 37.01
N GLY A 331 -27.94 -15.76 36.27
CA GLY A 331 -28.46 -15.38 34.93
C GLY A 331 -28.89 -16.55 34.06
N GLY A 332 -28.40 -17.75 34.36
CA GLY A 332 -28.68 -18.94 33.55
C GLY A 332 -29.96 -19.68 33.93
N GLU A 333 -31.09 -19.42 33.31
CA GLU A 333 -32.23 -20.33 33.29
C GLU A 333 -32.07 -21.37 32.15
N VAL A 334 -31.94 -22.62 32.58
CA VAL A 334 -31.77 -23.79 31.73
C VAL A 334 -33.00 -24.01 30.86
N GLY A 335 -32.94 -23.74 29.58
CA GLY A 335 -33.90 -24.19 28.58
C GLY A 335 -33.65 -25.66 28.19
N SER A 336 -34.59 -26.56 28.53
CA SER A 336 -34.58 -27.98 28.20
C SER A 336 -34.61 -28.26 26.70
N PRO A 337 -33.93 -29.29 26.19
CA PRO A 337 -33.89 -29.55 24.74
C PRO A 337 -35.23 -30.14 24.26
N ALA A 338 -35.95 -29.45 23.39
CA ALA A 338 -37.03 -30.00 22.61
C ALA A 338 -36.54 -30.43 21.24
N ALA A 339 -36.82 -31.69 20.94
CA ALA A 339 -36.45 -32.42 19.75
C ALA A 339 -36.89 -31.74 18.44
N ALA A 340 -36.08 -31.95 17.43
CA ALA A 340 -36.22 -31.54 16.05
C ALA A 340 -37.58 -31.85 15.43
N ASP A 341 -38.17 -30.86 14.75
CA ASP A 341 -38.84 -31.11 13.44
C ASP A 341 -38.85 -29.78 12.66
N GLY A 342 -38.61 -29.90 11.35
CA GLY A 342 -38.33 -28.79 10.46
C GLY A 342 -39.50 -27.82 10.29
N GLY A 343 -39.26 -26.56 10.54
CA GLY A 343 -40.16 -25.47 10.24
C GLY A 343 -39.43 -24.12 10.30
N SER A 344 -39.62 -23.34 9.23
CA SER A 344 -39.14 -21.97 9.02
C SER A 344 -38.87 -21.14 10.26
N ALA A 345 -37.65 -20.67 10.37
CA ALA A 345 -37.16 -19.77 11.43
C ALA A 345 -37.55 -18.34 11.12
N ASP A 346 -38.78 -17.93 11.40
CA ASP A 346 -39.16 -16.51 11.27
C ASP A 346 -40.20 -15.99 12.27
N ASP A 347 -40.53 -16.70 13.34
CA ASP A 347 -41.56 -16.24 14.28
C ASP A 347 -41.38 -16.81 15.72
N ALA A 348 -40.22 -16.65 16.38
CA ALA A 348 -40.12 -16.93 17.81
C ALA A 348 -39.01 -16.11 18.51
N ARG A 349 -39.17 -14.79 18.53
CA ARG A 349 -38.37 -13.91 19.39
C ARG A 349 -39.29 -12.98 20.18
N ALA A 350 -39.80 -13.45 21.25
CA ALA A 350 -40.28 -12.64 22.38
C ALA A 350 -40.65 -13.56 23.55
N ASP A 351 -39.74 -13.84 24.43
CA ASP A 351 -39.87 -13.77 25.89
C ASP A 351 -38.71 -14.47 26.59
N GLY A 352 -37.92 -13.73 27.41
CA GLY A 352 -36.97 -14.27 28.39
C GLY A 352 -35.54 -14.46 27.90
N GLY A 353 -34.76 -13.36 27.86
CA GLY A 353 -33.36 -13.31 28.27
C GLY A 353 -32.35 -14.31 27.66
N ALA A 354 -32.45 -14.67 26.39
CA ALA A 354 -31.29 -15.26 25.73
C ALA A 354 -30.31 -14.13 25.38
N PRO A 355 -28.99 -14.29 25.53
CA PRO A 355 -28.04 -13.30 25.10
C PRO A 355 -28.29 -13.03 23.62
N VAL A 356 -28.47 -11.76 23.27
CA VAL A 356 -28.60 -11.36 21.87
C VAL A 356 -27.19 -11.42 21.30
N VAL A 357 -26.98 -12.22 20.30
CA VAL A 357 -25.69 -12.49 19.69
C VAL A 357 -25.68 -11.88 18.30
N MET A 358 -24.59 -11.21 17.91
CA MET A 358 -24.42 -10.75 16.53
C MET A 358 -24.20 -11.97 15.60
N ASP A 359 -25.15 -12.28 14.74
CA ASP A 359 -25.21 -13.54 14.00
C ASP A 359 -24.39 -13.57 12.70
N ASP A 360 -24.04 -12.41 12.12
CA ASP A 360 -23.47 -12.32 10.77
C ASP A 360 -21.93 -12.32 10.72
N ASP A 361 -21.26 -12.38 11.86
CA ASP A 361 -19.81 -12.37 11.93
C ASP A 361 -19.19 -13.77 11.65
N LYS A 362 -17.98 -13.77 11.13
CA LYS A 362 -17.20 -14.98 10.88
C LYS A 362 -15.98 -15.04 11.78
N PRO A 363 -15.67 -16.22 12.35
CA PRO A 363 -14.44 -16.34 13.13
C PRO A 363 -13.21 -15.98 12.28
N PRO A 364 -12.30 -15.18 12.82
CA PRO A 364 -11.05 -14.85 12.15
C PRO A 364 -10.17 -16.10 12.00
N THR A 365 -9.36 -16.14 10.95
CA THR A 365 -8.45 -17.25 10.72
C THR A 365 -7.09 -16.96 11.34
N VAL A 366 -6.75 -17.70 12.40
CA VAL A 366 -5.42 -17.70 13.01
C VAL A 366 -4.71 -18.99 12.59
N GLN A 367 -3.57 -18.83 11.90
CA GLN A 367 -2.73 -19.95 11.47
C GLN A 367 -1.80 -20.34 12.62
N ASP A 368 -1.96 -21.58 13.14
CA ASP A 368 -1.03 -22.18 14.12
C ASP A 368 -0.24 -23.31 13.45
N ASN A 369 0.91 -22.95 12.88
CA ASN A 369 1.82 -23.90 12.26
C ASN A 369 3.08 -24.13 13.12
N PRO A 370 3.62 -25.37 13.14
CA PRO A 370 4.88 -25.67 13.84
C PRO A 370 6.02 -24.76 13.35
N GLY A 371 6.94 -24.42 14.25
CA GLY A 371 8.00 -23.45 13.98
C GLY A 371 8.81 -23.66 12.68
N ALA A 372 9.00 -24.93 12.23
CA ALA A 372 9.65 -25.22 10.97
C ALA A 372 8.77 -24.94 9.72
N VAL A 373 7.45 -24.98 9.88
CA VAL A 373 6.45 -24.75 8.83
C VAL A 373 6.09 -23.27 8.75
N LYS A 374 6.09 -22.58 9.90
CA LYS A 374 5.69 -21.18 10.04
C LYS A 374 6.28 -20.22 8.98
N PRO A 375 7.57 -20.33 8.58
CA PRO A 375 8.10 -19.48 7.50
C PRO A 375 7.35 -19.58 6.17
N PHE A 376 6.65 -20.68 5.91
CA PHE A 376 5.91 -20.90 4.66
C PHE A 376 4.52 -20.24 4.65
N GLU A 377 4.03 -19.77 5.80
CA GLU A 377 2.80 -18.98 5.89
C GLU A 377 2.87 -17.72 5.02
N VAL A 378 4.05 -17.10 4.93
CA VAL A 378 4.26 -15.91 4.08
C VAL A 378 3.95 -16.17 2.60
N LEU A 379 4.24 -17.38 2.11
CA LEU A 379 3.93 -17.74 0.72
C LEU A 379 2.43 -17.97 0.50
N VAL A 380 1.73 -18.49 1.51
CA VAL A 380 0.27 -18.64 1.48
C VAL A 380 -0.40 -17.28 1.57
N GLN A 381 0.03 -16.44 2.52
CA GLN A 381 -0.50 -15.10 2.74
C GLN A 381 -0.27 -14.15 1.56
N ALA A 382 0.80 -14.36 0.77
CA ALA A 382 1.06 -13.60 -0.45
C ALA A 382 -0.02 -13.81 -1.55
N VAL A 383 -0.76 -14.93 -1.49
CA VAL A 383 -1.89 -15.19 -2.39
C VAL A 383 -3.18 -14.75 -1.72
N SER A 384 -3.52 -15.33 -0.59
CA SER A 384 -4.61 -14.92 0.32
C SER A 384 -4.51 -15.73 1.62
N ARG A 385 -4.97 -15.18 2.73
CA ARG A 385 -5.16 -16.00 3.94
C ARG A 385 -6.28 -17.01 3.67
N PRO A 386 -6.10 -18.31 4.00
CA PRO A 386 -7.16 -19.28 3.87
C PRO A 386 -8.34 -18.88 4.77
N SER A 387 -9.56 -19.04 4.29
CA SER A 387 -10.73 -18.78 5.12
C SER A 387 -10.82 -19.82 6.26
N TYR A 388 -11.54 -19.49 7.34
CA TYR A 388 -11.68 -20.39 8.50
C TYR A 388 -12.21 -21.79 8.15
N ARG A 389 -12.91 -21.90 7.01
CA ARG A 389 -13.48 -23.14 6.46
C ARG A 389 -12.50 -23.95 5.62
N GLU A 390 -11.41 -23.34 5.18
CA GLU A 390 -10.47 -23.94 4.25
C GLU A 390 -9.36 -24.69 4.97
N PHE A 391 -8.81 -25.63 4.25
CA PHE A 391 -7.63 -26.37 4.67
C PHE A 391 -6.40 -25.45 4.54
N ASP A 392 -5.56 -25.37 5.58
CA ASP A 392 -4.32 -24.61 5.53
C ASP A 392 -3.29 -25.35 4.65
N PRO A 393 -2.94 -24.80 3.47
CA PRO A 393 -2.02 -25.44 2.54
C PRO A 393 -0.55 -25.32 2.97
N THR A 394 -0.24 -24.59 4.06
CA THR A 394 1.13 -24.28 4.48
C THR A 394 1.99 -25.54 4.69
N VAL A 395 1.45 -26.56 5.33
CA VAL A 395 2.16 -27.83 5.58
C VAL A 395 2.46 -28.55 4.27
N VAL A 396 1.51 -28.57 3.32
CA VAL A 396 1.70 -29.18 2.00
C VAL A 396 2.75 -28.40 1.22
N LEU A 397 2.71 -27.08 1.28
CA LEU A 397 3.67 -26.19 0.62
C LEU A 397 5.08 -26.41 1.21
N PHE A 398 5.20 -26.49 2.54
CA PHE A 398 6.46 -26.81 3.22
C PHE A 398 7.10 -28.13 2.73
N LEU A 399 6.28 -29.16 2.48
CA LEU A 399 6.77 -30.46 2.04
C LEU A 399 7.10 -30.48 0.52
N THR A 400 6.30 -29.78 -0.28
CA THR A 400 6.38 -29.88 -1.73
C THR A 400 7.27 -28.82 -2.37
N PHE A 401 7.20 -27.57 -1.93
CA PHE A 401 7.93 -26.47 -2.55
C PHE A 401 9.46 -26.66 -2.52
N PRO A 402 10.10 -26.92 -1.36
CA PRO A 402 11.54 -27.15 -1.33
C PRO A 402 11.95 -28.38 -2.13
N ALA A 403 11.14 -29.44 -2.10
CA ALA A 403 11.42 -30.66 -2.84
C ALA A 403 11.39 -30.43 -4.37
N PHE A 404 10.35 -29.76 -4.89
CA PHE A 404 10.26 -29.41 -6.31
C PHE A 404 11.34 -28.42 -6.74
N PHE A 405 11.61 -27.40 -5.91
CA PHE A 405 12.65 -26.42 -6.18
C PHE A 405 14.03 -27.08 -6.24
N GLY A 406 14.32 -27.94 -5.26
CA GLY A 406 15.55 -28.71 -5.21
C GLY A 406 15.69 -29.69 -6.38
N PHE A 407 14.61 -30.39 -6.75
CA PHE A 407 14.56 -31.29 -7.89
C PHE A 407 14.82 -30.55 -9.22
N MET A 408 14.23 -29.36 -9.37
CA MET A 408 14.37 -28.54 -10.58
C MET A 408 15.79 -28.01 -10.75
N ILE A 409 16.43 -27.48 -9.71
CA ILE A 409 17.78 -26.91 -9.77
C ILE A 409 18.83 -28.01 -9.60
N GLY A 410 18.79 -28.80 -8.51
CA GLY A 410 19.59 -29.94 -8.20
C GLY A 410 21.10 -29.75 -8.41
N ASP A 411 21.69 -28.78 -7.72
CA ASP A 411 23.10 -28.43 -7.76
C ASP A 411 23.64 -28.14 -6.36
N LEU A 412 24.68 -28.82 -5.95
CA LEU A 412 25.26 -28.70 -4.61
C LEU A 412 25.83 -27.30 -4.35
N GLY A 413 26.47 -26.68 -5.32
CA GLY A 413 27.07 -25.35 -5.17
C GLY A 413 26.00 -24.27 -4.97
N TYR A 414 24.98 -24.26 -5.82
CA TYR A 414 23.83 -23.35 -5.65
C TYR A 414 23.05 -23.65 -4.37
N GLY A 415 22.87 -24.91 -4.00
CA GLY A 415 22.22 -25.29 -2.75
C GLY A 415 22.92 -24.72 -1.51
N ILE A 416 24.26 -24.75 -1.48
CA ILE A 416 25.05 -24.14 -0.39
C ILE A 416 24.88 -22.61 -0.39
N ILE A 417 24.91 -21.96 -1.55
CA ILE A 417 24.73 -20.50 -1.65
C ILE A 417 23.33 -20.09 -1.16
N TYR A 418 22.27 -20.76 -1.61
CA TYR A 418 20.90 -20.45 -1.16
C TYR A 418 20.75 -20.69 0.34
N THR A 419 21.30 -21.77 0.88
CA THR A 419 21.29 -22.01 2.33
C THR A 419 22.02 -20.90 3.10
N ALA A 420 23.15 -20.42 2.59
CA ALA A 420 23.91 -19.34 3.22
C ALA A 420 23.17 -17.99 3.17
N ILE A 421 22.56 -17.66 2.03
CA ILE A 421 21.73 -16.47 1.88
C ILE A 421 20.52 -16.55 2.82
N GLY A 422 19.81 -17.67 2.82
CA GLY A 422 18.66 -17.88 3.69
C GLY A 422 19.03 -17.79 5.18
N TYR A 423 20.18 -18.34 5.57
CA TYR A 423 20.68 -18.24 6.94
C TYR A 423 21.03 -16.79 7.31
N PHE A 424 21.65 -16.07 6.39
CA PHE A 424 21.92 -14.63 6.57
C PHE A 424 20.62 -13.83 6.79
N LEU A 425 19.62 -14.02 5.94
CA LEU A 425 18.31 -13.37 6.10
C LEU A 425 17.65 -13.75 7.43
N TYR A 426 17.66 -15.02 7.78
CA TYR A 426 17.02 -15.52 8.99
C TYR A 426 17.62 -14.96 10.29
N THR A 427 18.94 -14.71 10.32
CA THR A 427 19.67 -14.28 11.51
C THR A 427 19.90 -12.77 11.61
N ASN A 428 19.96 -12.05 10.48
CA ASN A 428 20.23 -10.61 10.49
C ASN A 428 18.97 -9.72 10.43
N PHE A 429 17.82 -10.33 10.18
CA PHE A 429 16.54 -9.60 10.09
C PHE A 429 15.52 -10.18 11.09
N GLU A 430 15.93 -10.31 12.35
CA GLU A 430 15.04 -10.86 13.41
C GLU A 430 13.83 -9.95 13.66
N ASP A 431 14.00 -8.63 13.52
CA ASP A 431 12.97 -7.62 13.72
C ASP A 431 12.02 -7.46 12.52
N ARG A 432 12.30 -8.14 11.39
CA ARG A 432 11.50 -8.10 10.16
C ARG A 432 10.92 -9.48 9.84
N PRO A 433 9.69 -9.79 10.29
CA PRO A 433 9.09 -11.12 10.17
C PRO A 433 9.04 -11.67 8.75
N ALA A 434 8.79 -10.80 7.74
CA ALA A 434 8.75 -11.19 6.33
C ALA A 434 10.12 -11.67 5.83
N PHE A 435 11.19 -10.93 6.11
CA PHE A 435 12.56 -11.31 5.71
C PHE A 435 13.03 -12.56 6.44
N ARG A 436 12.72 -12.68 7.73
CA ARG A 436 13.01 -13.89 8.52
C ARG A 436 12.31 -15.11 7.94
N SER A 437 11.04 -14.99 7.58
CA SER A 437 10.26 -16.06 6.95
C SER A 437 10.81 -16.43 5.57
N MET A 438 11.13 -15.45 4.73
CA MET A 438 11.81 -15.68 3.44
C MET A 438 13.14 -16.37 3.63
N GLY A 439 13.91 -16.02 4.67
CA GLY A 439 15.13 -16.70 5.07
C GLY A 439 14.89 -18.20 5.34
N GLY A 440 13.86 -18.54 6.11
CA GLY A 440 13.47 -19.92 6.41
C GLY A 440 13.09 -20.72 5.16
N VAL A 441 12.29 -20.13 4.27
CA VAL A 441 11.92 -20.74 2.97
C VAL A 441 13.17 -20.99 2.10
N THR A 442 14.07 -19.99 2.03
CA THR A 442 15.31 -20.08 1.24
C THR A 442 16.28 -21.12 1.78
N ILE A 443 16.39 -21.27 3.12
CA ILE A 443 17.16 -22.36 3.74
C ILE A 443 16.63 -23.72 3.31
N ALA A 444 15.31 -23.93 3.43
CA ALA A 444 14.68 -25.20 3.07
C ALA A 444 14.91 -25.52 1.58
N ALA A 445 14.68 -24.55 0.68
CA ALA A 445 14.93 -24.69 -0.75
C ALA A 445 16.41 -25.01 -1.04
N GLY A 446 17.34 -24.32 -0.38
CA GLY A 446 18.78 -24.51 -0.53
C GLY A 446 19.23 -25.89 -0.07
N VAL A 447 18.73 -26.38 1.06
CA VAL A 447 19.04 -27.73 1.57
C VAL A 447 18.58 -28.81 0.60
N PHE A 448 17.34 -28.74 0.09
CA PHE A 448 16.84 -29.69 -0.89
C PHE A 448 17.60 -29.58 -2.22
N THR A 449 17.97 -28.38 -2.68
CA THR A 449 18.83 -28.18 -3.86
C THR A 449 20.18 -28.84 -3.69
N ALA A 450 20.79 -28.74 -2.51
CA ALA A 450 22.06 -29.41 -2.20
C ALA A 450 21.92 -30.96 -2.21
N ILE A 451 20.82 -31.47 -1.59
CA ILE A 451 20.54 -32.92 -1.58
C ILE A 451 20.39 -33.46 -3.01
N PHE A 452 19.55 -32.80 -3.83
CA PHE A 452 19.38 -33.21 -5.22
C PHE A 452 20.66 -33.00 -6.06
N GLY A 453 21.46 -31.94 -5.74
CA GLY A 453 22.76 -31.73 -6.35
C GLY A 453 23.73 -32.89 -6.12
N ILE A 454 23.74 -33.45 -4.91
CA ILE A 454 24.51 -34.70 -4.64
C ILE A 454 23.93 -35.86 -5.44
N LEU A 455 22.62 -36.04 -5.50
CA LEU A 455 21.96 -37.14 -6.22
C LEU A 455 22.16 -37.06 -7.73
N TYR A 456 22.19 -35.84 -8.30
CA TYR A 456 22.51 -35.60 -9.71
C TYR A 456 24.00 -35.61 -10.00
N GLY A 457 24.82 -35.49 -8.96
CA GLY A 457 26.29 -35.45 -9.11
C GLY A 457 26.82 -34.11 -9.61
N GLU A 458 26.07 -33.01 -9.43
CA GLU A 458 26.41 -31.70 -9.96
C GLU A 458 26.91 -30.72 -8.89
N LEU A 459 27.92 -29.93 -9.26
CA LEU A 459 28.47 -28.81 -8.50
C LEU A 459 28.76 -27.68 -9.47
N PHE A 460 28.00 -26.56 -9.35
CA PHE A 460 28.04 -25.41 -10.27
C PHE A 460 27.88 -25.79 -11.75
N GLY A 461 26.96 -26.71 -12.05
CA GLY A 461 26.71 -27.20 -13.39
C GLY A 461 27.78 -28.17 -13.90
N LEU A 462 28.77 -28.56 -13.09
CA LEU A 462 29.83 -29.49 -13.44
C LEU A 462 29.58 -30.85 -12.77
N HIS A 463 29.77 -31.96 -13.49
CA HIS A 463 29.58 -33.34 -13.01
C HIS A 463 30.72 -33.84 -12.08
N VAL A 464 31.27 -32.93 -11.28
CA VAL A 464 32.40 -33.21 -10.38
C VAL A 464 32.03 -34.27 -9.34
N ILE A 465 30.83 -34.17 -8.76
CA ILE A 465 30.38 -35.12 -7.73
C ILE A 465 30.07 -36.48 -8.35
N SER A 466 29.54 -36.52 -9.58
CA SER A 466 29.34 -37.79 -10.30
C SER A 466 30.65 -38.51 -10.43
N THR A 467 31.69 -37.86 -10.97
CA THR A 467 32.99 -38.46 -11.23
C THR A 467 33.74 -38.87 -9.94
N TYR A 468 33.82 -38.02 -8.93
CA TYR A 468 34.63 -38.28 -7.75
C TYR A 468 33.90 -39.10 -6.68
N LEU A 469 32.61 -38.83 -6.43
CA LEU A 469 31.83 -39.49 -5.38
C LEU A 469 31.20 -40.79 -5.90
N TRP A 470 30.36 -40.70 -6.94
CA TRP A 470 29.56 -41.83 -7.39
C TRP A 470 30.39 -42.88 -8.16
N GLU A 471 31.22 -42.46 -9.09
CA GLU A 471 32.10 -43.37 -9.86
C GLU A 471 33.35 -43.72 -9.06
N GLY A 472 34.01 -42.72 -8.42
CA GLY A 472 35.30 -42.92 -7.78
C GLY A 472 35.24 -43.60 -6.41
N VAL A 473 34.28 -43.26 -5.56
CA VAL A 473 34.17 -43.74 -4.16
C VAL A 473 33.11 -44.83 -4.04
N VAL A 474 31.90 -44.59 -4.58
CA VAL A 474 30.77 -45.53 -4.45
C VAL A 474 30.82 -46.64 -5.48
N GLY A 475 31.48 -46.43 -6.62
CA GLY A 475 31.64 -47.43 -7.68
C GLY A 475 30.40 -47.62 -8.56
N LEU A 476 29.52 -46.62 -8.64
CA LEU A 476 28.40 -46.58 -9.56
C LEU A 476 28.90 -46.05 -10.94
N ALA A 477 28.28 -46.51 -12.03
CA ALA A 477 28.66 -46.07 -13.38
C ALA A 477 28.22 -44.63 -13.70
N HIS A 478 27.29 -44.09 -12.91
CA HIS A 478 26.72 -42.74 -13.03
C HIS A 478 26.07 -42.30 -11.72
N ALA A 479 25.64 -41.04 -11.62
CA ALA A 479 24.91 -40.55 -10.49
C ALA A 479 23.56 -41.30 -10.30
N PRO A 480 23.03 -41.40 -9.06
CA PRO A 480 21.76 -42.09 -8.75
C PRO A 480 20.54 -41.58 -9.53
N ILE A 481 20.52 -40.32 -9.88
CA ILE A 481 19.45 -39.69 -10.66
C ILE A 481 20.10 -38.94 -11.82
N GLU A 482 19.67 -39.21 -13.04
CA GLU A 482 20.10 -38.47 -14.23
C GLU A 482 19.06 -37.40 -14.59
N LYS A 483 19.53 -36.19 -14.93
CA LYS A 483 18.71 -35.13 -15.52
C LYS A 483 18.43 -35.47 -17.00
N GLY A 484 17.66 -36.48 -17.23
CA GLY A 484 17.34 -36.95 -18.57
C GLY A 484 16.14 -37.84 -18.50
N LEU A 485 14.96 -37.30 -18.35
CA LEU A 485 13.75 -37.99 -18.72
C LEU A 485 13.69 -38.00 -20.25
N SER A 486 14.17 -39.09 -20.85
CA SER A 486 13.83 -39.43 -22.21
C SER A 486 12.87 -40.62 -22.26
N PRO A 487 11.57 -40.47 -21.86
CA PRO A 487 10.57 -41.47 -22.22
C PRO A 487 10.13 -41.33 -23.68
N ALA A 488 10.61 -40.30 -24.41
CA ALA A 488 10.17 -39.99 -25.77
C ALA A 488 11.30 -39.56 -26.74
N GLY A 489 12.58 -39.80 -26.39
CA GLY A 489 13.71 -39.48 -27.29
C GLY A 489 13.90 -37.98 -27.59
N ILE A 490 13.57 -37.13 -26.64
CA ILE A 490 13.87 -35.71 -26.71
C ILE A 490 15.05 -35.45 -25.79
N ASP A 491 16.21 -35.32 -26.40
CA ASP A 491 17.43 -34.83 -25.74
C ASP A 491 17.35 -33.34 -25.56
N TRP A 492 17.59 -32.87 -24.33
CA TRP A 492 17.69 -31.46 -23.98
C TRP A 492 19.14 -31.02 -24.07
#